data_5433d583ff150ef630508b57dbe59627
#
_entry.id   5433d583ff150ef630508b57dbe59627
#
_cell.length_a   1.000
_cell.length_b   1.000
_cell.length_c   1.000
_cell.angle_alpha   90.00
_cell.angle_beta   90.00
_cell.angle_gamma   90.00
#
_symmetry.space_group_name_H-M   'P 1'
#
loop_
_entity.id
_entity.type
_entity.pdbx_description
1 polymer ?
#
loop_
_entity_poly.entity_id
_entity_poly.type
_entity_poly.pdbx_seq_one_letter_code
_entity_poly.pdbx_strand_id
1 'polypeptide(L)'
;MTEPDQDGSRLKRPVPRAVTPAYLDRAALAYLERFASSAQNLARVLKRKIERRCRMRSEDPAPFLALVDDVVARAVRGGLVDDRRYAEGRVASLRRRGGSARAIGAKLAAKGVARDTVAAVLVGAADDELAAAHALARRRRLGPYRTGDRAAFREKDLAAFARAGFSFAVARRIVDEFTET
;
A
#
# COMPACT_ATOMS: atom_id res chain seq x y z
N MET A 1 40.94 27.42 -38.82
CA MET A 1 40.49 27.25 -37.40
C MET A 1 39.14 26.57 -37.47
N THR A 2 39.18 25.24 -37.43
CA THR A 2 38.03 24.36 -37.73
C THR A 2 37.45 23.92 -36.36
N GLU A 3 36.23 24.33 -36.07
CA GLU A 3 35.51 23.87 -34.86
C GLU A 3 35.18 22.38 -34.99
N PRO A 4 35.37 21.58 -33.93
CA PRO A 4 34.92 20.20 -33.92
C PRO A 4 33.43 20.15 -33.65
N ASP A 5 32.71 19.59 -34.64
CA ASP A 5 31.31 19.21 -34.61
C ASP A 5 31.08 18.23 -33.46
N GLN A 6 30.46 18.69 -32.36
CA GLN A 6 30.04 17.84 -31.24
C GLN A 6 28.69 17.20 -31.60
N ASP A 7 28.71 16.22 -32.53
CA ASP A 7 27.60 15.28 -32.70
C ASP A 7 27.47 14.40 -31.44
N GLY A 8 26.75 14.92 -30.47
CA GLY A 8 26.29 14.19 -29.30
C GLY A 8 25.29 13.12 -29.69
N SER A 9 25.77 12.02 -30.26
CA SER A 9 24.98 10.82 -30.51
C SER A 9 24.37 10.32 -29.22
N ARG A 10 23.22 10.89 -28.82
CA ARG A 10 22.34 10.33 -27.81
C ARG A 10 21.94 8.95 -28.30
N LEU A 11 22.56 7.90 -27.77
CA LEU A 11 22.20 6.51 -27.99
C LEU A 11 20.68 6.39 -27.85
N LYS A 12 19.95 6.31 -28.94
CA LYS A 12 18.49 6.15 -28.98
C LYS A 12 18.18 4.86 -28.24
N ARG A 13 17.53 4.98 -27.07
CA ARG A 13 17.09 3.81 -26.30
C ARG A 13 16.29 2.91 -27.24
N PRO A 14 16.59 1.61 -27.31
CA PRO A 14 15.88 0.70 -28.21
C PRO A 14 14.38 0.73 -27.91
N VAL A 15 13.59 0.87 -28.96
CA VAL A 15 12.13 0.86 -28.85
C VAL A 15 11.69 -0.51 -28.31
N PRO A 16 10.95 -0.58 -27.21
CA PRO A 16 10.53 -1.86 -26.63
C PRO A 16 9.59 -2.60 -27.58
N ARG A 17 9.55 -3.93 -27.53
CA ARG A 17 8.61 -4.75 -28.32
C ARG A 17 7.15 -4.36 -28.02
N ALA A 18 6.23 -4.61 -28.95
CA ALA A 18 4.79 -4.36 -28.78
C ALA A 18 4.22 -5.06 -27.53
N VAL A 19 3.11 -4.53 -27.01
CA VAL A 19 2.34 -5.18 -25.94
C VAL A 19 1.67 -6.44 -26.52
N THR A 20 1.80 -7.55 -25.81
CA THR A 20 1.14 -8.82 -26.15
C THR A 20 0.57 -9.44 -24.88
N PRO A 21 -0.43 -10.35 -24.97
CA PRO A 21 -0.90 -11.11 -23.80
C PRO A 21 0.24 -11.80 -23.05
N ALA A 22 1.13 -12.47 -23.74
CA ALA A 22 2.30 -13.14 -23.15
C ALA A 22 3.28 -12.17 -22.45
N TYR A 23 3.40 -10.94 -22.94
CA TYR A 23 4.16 -9.91 -22.21
C TYR A 23 3.47 -9.52 -20.91
N LEU A 24 2.14 -9.37 -20.92
CA LEU A 24 1.38 -8.99 -19.72
C LEU A 24 1.40 -10.11 -18.68
N ASP A 25 1.29 -11.38 -19.09
CA ASP A 25 1.41 -12.51 -18.18
C ASP A 25 2.80 -12.55 -17.50
N ARG A 26 3.87 -12.43 -18.28
CA ARG A 26 5.23 -12.33 -17.70
C ARG A 26 5.41 -11.11 -16.80
N ALA A 27 4.81 -9.98 -17.16
CA ALA A 27 4.90 -8.76 -16.35
C ALA A 27 4.11 -8.87 -15.04
N ALA A 28 2.99 -9.62 -15.04
CA ALA A 28 2.22 -9.94 -13.84
C ALA A 28 3.01 -10.87 -12.92
N LEU A 29 3.54 -11.97 -13.45
CA LEU A 29 4.36 -12.93 -12.68
C LEU A 29 5.56 -12.25 -12.05
N ALA A 30 6.38 -11.55 -12.83
CA ALA A 30 7.56 -10.85 -12.34
C ALA A 30 7.23 -9.77 -11.28
N TYR A 31 6.02 -9.22 -11.30
CA TYR A 31 5.56 -8.30 -10.26
C TYR A 31 5.14 -9.06 -9.00
N LEU A 32 4.39 -10.15 -9.14
CA LEU A 32 3.86 -10.94 -8.02
C LEU A 32 4.95 -11.73 -7.28
N GLU A 33 6.02 -12.15 -7.96
CA GLU A 33 7.21 -12.75 -7.34
C GLU A 33 7.86 -11.81 -6.30
N ARG A 34 7.75 -10.51 -6.50
CA ARG A 34 8.39 -9.50 -5.63
C ARG A 34 7.44 -8.83 -4.66
N PHE A 35 6.14 -8.78 -4.98
CA PHE A 35 5.17 -7.97 -4.24
C PHE A 35 3.83 -8.71 -4.12
N ALA A 36 3.40 -8.96 -2.90
CA ALA A 36 2.00 -9.29 -2.64
C ALA A 36 1.10 -8.13 -3.10
N SER A 37 0.01 -8.44 -3.76
CA SER A 37 -0.86 -7.43 -4.37
C SER A 37 -2.32 -7.85 -4.35
N SER A 38 -3.22 -6.87 -4.29
CA SER A 38 -4.64 -7.08 -4.62
C SER A 38 -4.84 -7.14 -6.14
N ALA A 39 -5.94 -7.74 -6.58
CA ALA A 39 -6.33 -7.84 -7.97
C ALA A 39 -6.37 -6.45 -8.65
N GLN A 40 -7.05 -5.49 -8.02
CA GLN A 40 -7.15 -4.14 -8.56
C GLN A 40 -5.80 -3.39 -8.60
N ASN A 41 -4.92 -3.62 -7.61
CA ASN A 41 -3.59 -3.03 -7.65
C ASN A 41 -2.72 -3.64 -8.74
N LEU A 42 -2.82 -4.96 -8.99
CA LEU A 42 -2.17 -5.62 -10.11
C LEU A 42 -2.65 -5.03 -11.44
N ALA A 43 -3.97 -4.88 -11.63
CA ALA A 43 -4.53 -4.23 -12.81
C ALA A 43 -3.94 -2.84 -13.05
N ARG A 44 -3.87 -2.01 -12.00
CA ARG A 44 -3.26 -0.66 -12.09
C ARG A 44 -1.77 -0.70 -12.48
N VAL A 45 -1.04 -1.67 -11.98
CA VAL A 45 0.39 -1.85 -12.33
C VAL A 45 0.53 -2.22 -13.80
N LEU A 46 -0.29 -3.14 -14.29
CA LEU A 46 -0.26 -3.57 -15.69
C LEU A 46 -0.68 -2.43 -16.64
N LYS A 47 -1.75 -1.69 -16.32
CA LYS A 47 -2.19 -0.52 -17.10
C LYS A 47 -1.06 0.51 -17.25
N ARG A 48 -0.38 0.87 -16.16
CA ARG A 48 0.78 1.79 -16.23
C ARG A 48 1.94 1.24 -17.07
N LYS A 49 2.18 -0.08 -17.06
CA LYS A 49 3.21 -0.70 -17.92
C LYS A 49 2.83 -0.62 -19.40
N ILE A 50 1.56 -0.82 -19.73
CA ILE A 50 1.02 -0.65 -21.08
C ILE A 50 1.22 0.79 -21.54
N GLU A 51 0.67 1.75 -20.79
CA GLU A 51 0.74 3.18 -21.12
C GLU A 51 2.18 3.66 -21.35
N ARG A 52 3.09 3.27 -20.45
CA ARG A 52 4.51 3.61 -20.61
C ARG A 52 5.10 3.01 -21.89
N ARG A 53 4.75 1.76 -22.22
CA ARG A 53 5.29 1.06 -23.38
C ARG A 53 4.73 1.62 -24.67
N CYS A 54 3.43 1.86 -24.73
CA CYS A 54 2.76 2.48 -25.88
C CYS A 54 3.30 3.90 -26.15
N ARG A 55 3.52 4.69 -25.09
CA ARG A 55 4.15 6.02 -25.22
C ARG A 55 5.53 5.94 -25.89
N MET A 56 6.35 4.94 -25.54
CA MET A 56 7.68 4.76 -26.15
C MET A 56 7.62 4.29 -27.60
N ARG A 57 6.47 3.80 -28.06
CA ARG A 57 6.22 3.29 -29.40
C ARG A 57 5.32 4.21 -30.22
N SER A 58 4.82 5.29 -29.63
CA SER A 58 3.81 6.18 -30.23
C SER A 58 2.54 5.41 -30.66
N GLU A 59 2.12 4.43 -29.84
CA GLU A 59 0.94 3.58 -30.07
C GLU A 59 -0.20 3.96 -29.11
N ASP A 60 -1.46 3.75 -29.54
CA ASP A 60 -2.62 3.88 -28.66
C ASP A 60 -2.64 2.73 -27.62
N PRO A 61 -2.73 3.03 -26.32
CA PRO A 61 -2.83 2.00 -25.29
C PRO A 61 -4.21 1.31 -25.21
N ALA A 62 -5.28 1.92 -25.73
CA ALA A 62 -6.66 1.46 -25.53
C ALA A 62 -6.89 -0.02 -25.90
N PRO A 63 -6.44 -0.54 -27.05
CA PRO A 63 -6.63 -1.95 -27.41
C PRO A 63 -5.97 -2.93 -26.42
N PHE A 64 -4.88 -2.52 -25.78
CA PHE A 64 -4.14 -3.37 -24.85
C PHE A 64 -4.69 -3.31 -23.42
N LEU A 65 -5.38 -2.23 -23.05
CA LEU A 65 -5.98 -2.08 -21.73
C LEU A 65 -7.09 -3.11 -21.48
N ALA A 66 -7.83 -3.50 -22.51
CA ALA A 66 -8.85 -4.55 -22.44
C ALA A 66 -8.28 -5.93 -22.03
N LEU A 67 -7.00 -6.20 -22.35
CA LEU A 67 -6.36 -7.47 -22.01
C LEU A 67 -6.02 -7.61 -20.51
N VAL A 68 -6.03 -6.51 -19.77
CA VAL A 68 -5.61 -6.51 -18.35
C VAL A 68 -6.54 -7.34 -17.48
N ASP A 69 -7.84 -7.24 -17.70
CA ASP A 69 -8.86 -7.92 -16.89
C ASP A 69 -8.74 -9.44 -17.02
N ASP A 70 -8.45 -9.94 -18.23
CA ASP A 70 -8.21 -11.37 -18.48
C ASP A 70 -6.95 -11.87 -17.76
N VAL A 71 -5.86 -11.08 -17.78
CA VAL A 71 -4.61 -11.43 -17.09
C VAL A 71 -4.84 -11.48 -15.57
N VAL A 72 -5.53 -10.48 -15.02
CA VAL A 72 -5.86 -10.44 -13.59
C VAL A 72 -6.77 -11.59 -13.19
N ALA A 73 -7.80 -11.88 -13.99
CA ALA A 73 -8.71 -12.99 -13.75
C ALA A 73 -7.97 -14.35 -13.75
N ARG A 74 -7.01 -14.56 -14.66
CA ARG A 74 -6.16 -15.75 -14.64
C ARG A 74 -5.29 -15.83 -13.39
N ALA A 75 -4.70 -14.73 -12.96
CA ALA A 75 -3.88 -14.67 -11.74
C ALA A 75 -4.71 -15.00 -10.48
N VAL A 76 -5.96 -14.53 -10.41
CA VAL A 76 -6.90 -14.85 -9.32
C VAL A 76 -7.30 -16.32 -9.36
N ARG A 77 -7.74 -16.84 -10.51
CA ARG A 77 -8.11 -18.27 -10.65
C ARG A 77 -6.95 -19.22 -10.36
N GLY A 78 -5.73 -18.81 -10.70
CA GLY A 78 -4.51 -19.57 -10.41
C GLY A 78 -3.99 -19.41 -8.97
N GLY A 79 -4.69 -18.69 -8.09
CA GLY A 79 -4.30 -18.50 -6.68
C GLY A 79 -3.05 -17.60 -6.49
N LEU A 80 -2.56 -16.96 -7.56
CA LEU A 80 -1.43 -16.01 -7.48
C LEU A 80 -1.82 -14.68 -6.82
N VAL A 81 -3.10 -14.35 -6.88
CA VAL A 81 -3.70 -13.16 -6.25
C VAL A 81 -4.92 -13.60 -5.44
N ASP A 82 -4.89 -13.25 -4.16
CA ASP A 82 -5.98 -13.45 -3.20
C ASP A 82 -6.09 -12.18 -2.36
N ASP A 83 -7.16 -11.44 -2.56
CA ASP A 83 -7.40 -10.14 -1.90
C ASP A 83 -7.59 -10.29 -0.39
N ARG A 84 -8.19 -11.40 0.07
CA ARG A 84 -8.37 -11.68 1.50
C ARG A 84 -7.03 -11.94 2.16
N ARG A 85 -6.25 -12.88 1.63
CA ARG A 85 -4.91 -13.21 2.13
C ARG A 85 -3.97 -12.00 2.09
N TYR A 86 -4.06 -11.19 1.02
CA TYR A 86 -3.34 -9.91 0.93
C TYR A 86 -3.75 -8.96 2.04
N ALA A 87 -5.06 -8.79 2.30
CA ALA A 87 -5.56 -7.90 3.34
C ALA A 87 -5.13 -8.37 4.74
N GLU A 88 -5.24 -9.65 5.05
CA GLU A 88 -4.82 -10.26 6.33
C GLU A 88 -3.33 -9.97 6.61
N GLY A 89 -2.45 -10.26 5.66
CA GLY A 89 -1.02 -9.98 5.78
C GLY A 89 -0.71 -8.48 5.96
N ARG A 90 -1.46 -7.62 5.26
CA ARG A 90 -1.30 -6.15 5.40
C ARG A 90 -1.81 -5.65 6.74
N VAL A 91 -2.96 -6.15 7.23
CA VAL A 91 -3.48 -5.81 8.56
C VAL A 91 -2.45 -6.18 9.63
N ALA A 92 -1.99 -7.42 9.68
CA ALA A 92 -1.01 -7.87 10.65
C ALA A 92 0.27 -7.01 10.64
N SER A 93 0.80 -6.71 9.45
CA SER A 93 2.00 -5.87 9.31
C SER A 93 1.78 -4.43 9.78
N LEU A 94 0.63 -3.83 9.45
CA LEU A 94 0.33 -2.45 9.81
C LEU A 94 -0.03 -2.30 11.29
N ARG A 95 -0.71 -3.30 11.89
CA ARG A 95 -0.97 -3.36 13.33
C ARG A 95 0.32 -3.34 14.14
N ARG A 96 1.27 -4.20 13.81
CA ARG A 96 2.60 -4.20 14.46
C ARG A 96 3.32 -2.84 14.40
N ARG A 97 3.00 -2.02 13.39
CA ARG A 97 3.54 -0.66 13.24
C ARG A 97 2.68 0.43 13.88
N GLY A 98 1.65 0.05 14.62
CA GLY A 98 0.76 0.99 15.29
C GLY A 98 -0.27 1.64 14.35
N GLY A 99 -0.77 0.91 13.37
CA GLY A 99 -1.85 1.35 12.50
C GLY A 99 -3.22 1.07 13.13
N SER A 100 -4.09 2.10 13.19
CA SER A 100 -5.49 1.95 13.59
C SER A 100 -6.31 1.19 12.54
N ALA A 101 -7.44 0.59 12.94
CA ALA A 101 -8.38 -0.06 12.01
C ALA A 101 -8.80 0.88 10.87
N ARG A 102 -9.15 2.13 11.21
CA ARG A 102 -9.55 3.17 10.24
C ARG A 102 -8.44 3.45 9.23
N ALA A 103 -7.21 3.66 9.68
CA ALA A 103 -6.10 3.96 8.79
C ALA A 103 -5.71 2.76 7.90
N ILE A 104 -5.82 1.55 8.43
CA ILE A 104 -5.57 0.31 7.70
C ILE A 104 -6.65 0.10 6.64
N GLY A 105 -7.94 0.26 7.00
CA GLY A 105 -9.06 0.16 6.08
C GLY A 105 -8.92 1.11 4.90
N ALA A 106 -8.57 2.38 5.15
CA ALA A 106 -8.31 3.35 4.10
C ALA A 106 -7.16 2.93 3.16
N LYS A 107 -6.09 2.35 3.69
CA LYS A 107 -4.96 1.86 2.88
C LYS A 107 -5.33 0.64 2.03
N LEU A 108 -6.15 -0.28 2.56
CA LEU A 108 -6.63 -1.44 1.81
C LEU A 108 -7.60 -1.02 0.70
N ALA A 109 -8.54 -0.11 1.00
CA ALA A 109 -9.45 0.46 0.01
C ALA A 109 -8.68 1.18 -1.10
N ALA A 110 -7.64 1.97 -0.77
CA ALA A 110 -6.77 2.60 -1.76
C ALA A 110 -6.01 1.59 -2.63
N LYS A 111 -5.83 0.35 -2.16
CA LYS A 111 -5.29 -0.77 -2.95
C LYS A 111 -6.36 -1.55 -3.70
N GLY A 112 -7.63 -1.17 -3.54
CA GLY A 112 -8.76 -1.73 -4.25
C GLY A 112 -9.26 -3.06 -3.70
N VAL A 113 -8.96 -3.35 -2.43
CA VAL A 113 -9.60 -4.47 -1.74
C VAL A 113 -11.07 -4.11 -1.50
N ALA A 114 -11.98 -5.05 -1.78
CA ALA A 114 -13.41 -4.86 -1.61
C ALA A 114 -13.77 -4.51 -0.16
N ARG A 115 -14.77 -3.64 0.01
CA ARG A 115 -15.17 -3.12 1.32
C ARG A 115 -15.53 -4.23 2.31
N ASP A 116 -16.26 -5.25 1.84
CA ASP A 116 -16.69 -6.37 2.69
C ASP A 116 -15.50 -7.23 3.14
N THR A 117 -14.53 -7.45 2.26
CA THR A 117 -13.28 -8.13 2.60
C THR A 117 -12.48 -7.33 3.64
N VAL A 118 -12.38 -6.00 3.46
CA VAL A 118 -11.73 -5.12 4.43
C VAL A 118 -12.42 -5.18 5.79
N ALA A 119 -13.76 -5.10 5.81
CA ALA A 119 -14.53 -5.17 7.04
C ALA A 119 -14.33 -6.51 7.76
N ALA A 120 -14.46 -7.63 7.03
CA ALA A 120 -14.31 -8.96 7.60
C ALA A 120 -12.92 -9.19 8.23
N VAL A 121 -11.86 -8.76 7.55
CA VAL A 121 -10.48 -8.92 8.06
C VAL A 121 -10.22 -8.01 9.26
N LEU A 122 -10.77 -6.80 9.29
CA LEU A 122 -10.60 -5.88 10.41
C LEU A 122 -11.39 -6.34 11.66
N VAL A 123 -12.57 -6.94 11.49
CA VAL A 123 -13.32 -7.55 12.59
C VAL A 123 -12.53 -8.70 13.22
N GLY A 124 -11.92 -9.57 12.42
CA GLY A 124 -11.07 -10.67 12.91
C GLY A 124 -9.79 -10.21 13.63
N ALA A 125 -9.41 -8.94 13.50
CA ALA A 125 -8.24 -8.33 14.15
C ALA A 125 -8.63 -7.20 15.13
N ALA A 126 -9.85 -7.22 15.68
CA ALA A 126 -10.36 -6.15 16.56
C ALA A 126 -9.56 -6.06 17.86
N ASP A 127 -9.19 -7.20 18.44
CA ASP A 127 -8.43 -7.28 19.70
C ASP A 127 -7.03 -6.66 19.59
N ASP A 128 -6.49 -6.51 18.38
CA ASP A 128 -5.19 -5.91 18.14
C ASP A 128 -5.17 -4.36 18.20
N GLU A 129 -6.34 -3.70 18.37
CA GLU A 129 -6.42 -2.22 18.31
C GLU A 129 -5.63 -1.57 19.46
N LEU A 130 -5.73 -2.11 20.67
CA LEU A 130 -4.98 -1.61 21.83
C LEU A 130 -3.47 -1.87 21.66
N ALA A 131 -3.09 -3.06 21.23
CA ALA A 131 -1.69 -3.39 20.97
C ALA A 131 -1.09 -2.47 19.90
N ALA A 132 -1.85 -2.14 18.87
CA ALA A 132 -1.43 -1.19 17.84
C ALA A 132 -1.32 0.24 18.39
N ALA A 133 -2.23 0.65 19.29
CA ALA A 133 -2.17 1.95 19.95
C ALA A 133 -0.91 2.07 20.82
N HIS A 134 -0.57 1.04 21.59
CA HIS A 134 0.70 0.99 22.35
C HIS A 134 1.92 1.05 21.43
N ALA A 135 1.91 0.33 20.30
CA ALA A 135 3.00 0.38 19.34
C ALA A 135 3.18 1.79 18.74
N LEU A 136 2.07 2.49 18.48
CA LEU A 136 2.11 3.90 18.05
C LEU A 136 2.68 4.79 19.16
N ALA A 137 2.16 4.65 20.39
CA ALA A 137 2.57 5.43 21.56
C ALA A 137 4.07 5.30 21.82
N ARG A 138 4.58 4.07 21.84
CA ARG A 138 6.02 3.79 22.03
C ARG A 138 6.86 4.44 20.93
N ARG A 139 6.48 4.24 19.68
CA ARG A 139 7.24 4.78 18.53
C ARG A 139 7.29 6.30 18.50
N ARG A 140 6.20 6.97 18.92
CA ARG A 140 6.08 8.42 18.91
C ARG A 140 6.33 9.07 20.27
N ARG A 141 6.63 8.29 21.30
CA ARG A 141 6.81 8.73 22.68
C ARG A 141 5.60 9.53 23.19
N LEU A 142 4.41 8.91 23.08
CA LEU A 142 3.14 9.50 23.54
C LEU A 142 2.69 8.85 24.85
N GLY A 143 1.90 9.56 25.64
CA GLY A 143 1.30 9.07 26.88
C GLY A 143 2.33 8.44 27.82
N PRO A 144 2.20 7.14 28.18
CA PRO A 144 3.09 6.47 29.14
C PRO A 144 4.56 6.40 28.68
N TYR A 145 4.82 6.57 27.39
CA TYR A 145 6.18 6.55 26.81
C TYR A 145 6.79 7.93 26.62
N ARG A 146 6.10 8.99 27.08
CA ARG A 146 6.62 10.35 27.03
C ARG A 146 7.64 10.58 28.15
N THR A 147 8.75 11.20 27.80
CA THR A 147 9.70 11.75 28.77
C THR A 147 9.32 13.18 29.11
N GLY A 148 9.30 13.53 30.40
CA GLY A 148 8.93 14.85 30.88
C GLY A 148 7.47 15.01 31.31
N ASP A 149 6.96 16.24 31.29
CA ASP A 149 5.62 16.57 31.79
C ASP A 149 4.52 15.98 30.91
N ARG A 150 3.97 14.84 31.34
CA ARG A 150 2.89 14.14 30.62
C ARG A 150 1.57 14.92 30.65
N ALA A 151 1.29 15.61 31.77
CA ALA A 151 0.04 16.35 31.97
C ALA A 151 -0.06 17.51 30.98
N ALA A 152 1.02 18.28 30.81
CA ALA A 152 1.07 19.40 29.88
C ALA A 152 0.91 18.99 28.41
N PHE A 153 1.21 17.74 28.07
CA PHE A 153 1.13 17.24 26.70
C PHE A 153 -0.07 16.32 26.41
N ARG A 154 -0.92 16.06 27.42
CA ARG A 154 -2.05 15.13 27.30
C ARG A 154 -2.93 15.41 26.08
N GLU A 155 -3.37 16.64 25.89
CA GLU A 155 -4.25 17.01 24.78
C GLU A 155 -3.55 16.85 23.40
N LYS A 156 -2.26 17.17 23.33
CA LYS A 156 -1.46 16.96 22.11
C LYS A 156 -1.33 15.49 21.76
N ASP A 157 -1.19 14.63 22.77
CA ASP A 157 -1.09 13.19 22.59
C ASP A 157 -2.43 12.60 22.14
N LEU A 158 -3.55 12.99 22.77
CA LEU A 158 -4.89 12.61 22.32
C LEU A 158 -5.14 13.02 20.86
N ALA A 159 -4.77 14.25 20.49
CA ALA A 159 -4.88 14.72 19.11
C ALA A 159 -3.98 13.93 18.14
N ALA A 160 -2.82 13.44 18.59
CA ALA A 160 -1.94 12.60 17.76
C ALA A 160 -2.57 11.24 17.48
N PHE A 161 -3.25 10.61 18.45
CA PHE A 161 -4.03 9.38 18.25
C PHE A 161 -5.23 9.59 17.31
N ALA A 162 -5.98 10.69 17.49
CA ALA A 162 -7.11 11.03 16.63
C ALA A 162 -6.66 11.16 15.15
N ARG A 163 -5.56 11.88 14.89
CA ARG A 163 -4.96 11.99 13.55
C ARG A 163 -4.48 10.64 13.00
N ALA A 164 -4.07 9.73 13.87
CA ALA A 164 -3.70 8.37 13.47
C ALA A 164 -4.92 7.46 13.23
N GLY A 165 -6.14 7.94 13.52
CA GLY A 165 -7.41 7.26 13.26
C GLY A 165 -7.88 6.33 14.37
N PHE A 166 -7.33 6.43 15.57
CA PHE A 166 -7.84 5.74 16.77
C PHE A 166 -9.07 6.45 17.32
N SER A 167 -9.96 5.67 17.96
CA SER A 167 -11.09 6.24 18.69
C SER A 167 -10.62 7.00 19.92
N PHE A 168 -11.44 7.98 20.37
CA PHE A 168 -11.14 8.73 21.60
C PHE A 168 -11.01 7.83 22.80
N ALA A 169 -11.86 6.79 22.92
CA ALA A 169 -11.80 5.82 24.01
C ALA A 169 -10.45 5.09 24.07
N VAL A 170 -9.96 4.60 22.92
CA VAL A 170 -8.64 3.96 22.83
C VAL A 170 -7.52 4.96 23.14
N ALA A 171 -7.59 6.15 22.55
CA ALA A 171 -6.59 7.19 22.78
C ALA A 171 -6.48 7.56 24.27
N ARG A 172 -7.63 7.81 24.90
CA ARG A 172 -7.71 8.14 26.33
C ARG A 172 -7.16 7.01 27.20
N ARG A 173 -7.55 5.75 26.90
CA ARG A 173 -7.06 4.59 27.65
C ARG A 173 -5.54 4.50 27.66
N ILE A 174 -4.90 4.75 26.51
CA ILE A 174 -3.43 4.70 26.38
C ILE A 174 -2.75 5.93 27.02
N VAL A 175 -3.29 7.14 26.77
CA VAL A 175 -2.65 8.38 27.22
C VAL A 175 -2.73 8.52 28.75
N ASP A 176 -3.84 8.09 29.35
CA ASP A 176 -4.10 8.15 30.79
C ASP A 176 -3.56 6.91 31.56
N GLU A 177 -2.96 5.96 30.86
CA GLU A 177 -2.35 4.77 31.47
C GLU A 177 -1.16 5.17 32.34
N PHE A 178 -1.21 4.75 33.60
CA PHE A 178 -0.09 4.92 34.51
C PHE A 178 0.93 3.83 34.27
N THR A 179 2.16 4.21 33.98
CA THR A 179 3.28 3.27 34.05
C THR A 179 3.68 3.18 35.54
N GLU A 180 3.39 2.08 36.16
CA GLU A 180 4.04 1.76 37.43
C GLU A 180 5.53 1.66 37.14
N THR A 181 6.29 2.54 37.79
CA THR A 181 7.76 2.58 37.68
C THR A 181 8.31 1.65 38.77
#